data_00fe481d3aa818c9b93ca34f2bed4271
#
_entry.id   00fe481d3aa818c9b93ca34f2bed4271
#
_cell.length_a   1.000
_cell.length_b   1.000
_cell.length_c   1.000
_cell.angle_alpha   90.00
_cell.angle_beta   90.00
_cell.angle_gamma   90.00
#
_symmetry.space_group_name_H-M   'P 1'
#
loop_
_entity.id
_entity.type
_entity.pdbx_description
1 polymer ?
#
loop_
_entity_poly.entity_id
_entity_poly.type
_entity_poly.pdbx_seq_one_letter_code
_entity_poly.pdbx_strand_id
1 'polypeptide(L)'
;MEAIAANILLEGLAVNALAQCKTPVTLVTTDSREVCPGCIFVAFPGEKFDGHDFAAKALENGALCVVLNHPVEGVPEEKSVICPDSYHAMMVLGANYRSQFHPKVVGVTGSVGKTTTKQMTYAAIAGFGSTIKTEGNQNNELGLPRTMFRIGKETQYAVVEMGMSHAGEIERLSKCARPDVGIITCIGVSHIGNLGSQENICKAKLEICAGLPEGAPLVLNGDDPFLRKAVLPDHVRPVWFSLGDENADVCALSIQQDEKGMSFVLEDHEEGTFLVKIPAMGRHNVANALAAYCAATRLGLNARRVIAGLADFEQTGMRQKVVHVRGVDVIEDCYNANPDSMKAALAMFREYPCKRRFALLGDMLELGDISRAAHEEVGRQAVENKVDYLVTYGEQAKHIAVVAAAKGLPTLHADTYAQAAEALLNKMQPGDALLVKASRGMALEKVLEIFYKE
;
A
#
# COMPACT_ATOMS: atom_id res chain seq x y z
N MET A 1 6.14 21.56 -4.77
CA MET A 1 6.82 21.64 -3.45
C MET A 1 7.00 23.11 -3.04
N GLU A 2 7.18 23.41 -1.76
CA GLU A 2 7.60 24.71 -1.29
C GLU A 2 9.04 25.02 -1.74
N ALA A 3 9.36 26.30 -1.92
CA ALA A 3 10.68 26.72 -2.34
C ALA A 3 11.71 26.54 -1.21
N ILE A 4 12.70 25.69 -1.42
CA ILE A 4 13.80 25.42 -0.47
C ILE A 4 15.13 25.70 -1.16
N ALA A 5 16.09 26.29 -0.45
CA ALA A 5 17.42 26.57 -1.00
C ALA A 5 18.14 25.28 -1.44
N ALA A 6 18.81 25.33 -2.59
CA ALA A 6 19.47 24.18 -3.18
C ALA A 6 20.50 23.53 -2.25
N ASN A 7 21.28 24.32 -1.52
CA ASN A 7 22.27 23.81 -0.56
C ASN A 7 21.65 22.97 0.58
N ILE A 8 20.41 23.27 0.97
CA ILE A 8 19.68 22.47 1.98
C ILE A 8 19.24 21.16 1.37
N LEU A 9 18.64 21.20 0.16
CA LEU A 9 18.18 19.97 -0.51
C LEU A 9 19.32 19.04 -0.86
N LEU A 10 20.47 19.59 -1.27
CA LEU A 10 21.65 18.84 -1.72
C LEU A 10 22.64 18.54 -0.59
N GLU A 11 22.30 18.82 0.67
CA GLU A 11 23.13 18.50 1.83
C GLU A 11 23.40 16.97 1.86
N GLY A 12 24.68 16.62 1.99
CA GLY A 12 25.13 15.23 1.95
C GLY A 12 25.31 14.63 0.53
N LEU A 13 24.91 15.36 -0.53
CA LEU A 13 25.10 14.95 -1.93
C LEU A 13 26.11 15.83 -2.68
N ALA A 14 25.96 17.15 -2.61
CA ALA A 14 26.82 18.07 -3.35
C ALA A 14 28.12 18.35 -2.62
N VAL A 15 29.24 18.26 -3.37
CA VAL A 15 30.61 18.57 -2.88
C VAL A 15 31.24 19.74 -3.64
N ASN A 16 30.55 20.31 -4.64
CA ASN A 16 31.01 21.41 -5.45
C ASN A 16 30.30 22.75 -5.06
N ALA A 17 30.32 23.74 -5.93
CA ALA A 17 29.68 25.05 -5.69
C ALA A 17 28.20 24.97 -5.32
N LEU A 18 27.49 23.91 -5.68
CA LEU A 18 26.10 23.67 -5.34
C LEU A 18 25.88 23.48 -3.82
N ALA A 19 26.90 23.02 -3.08
CA ALA A 19 26.86 22.91 -1.62
C ALA A 19 26.69 24.27 -0.91
N GLN A 20 26.92 25.39 -1.59
CA GLN A 20 26.72 26.76 -1.09
C GLN A 20 25.59 27.51 -1.85
N CYS A 21 24.92 26.85 -2.78
CA CYS A 21 23.92 27.48 -3.63
C CYS A 21 22.62 27.77 -2.87
N LYS A 22 22.27 29.03 -2.72
CA LYS A 22 21.04 29.47 -2.03
C LYS A 22 19.84 29.70 -2.95
N THR A 23 19.99 29.40 -4.24
CA THR A 23 18.89 29.51 -5.21
C THR A 23 17.71 28.64 -4.76
N PRO A 24 16.49 29.19 -4.71
CA PRO A 24 15.31 28.41 -4.37
C PRO A 24 14.99 27.37 -5.43
N VAL A 25 14.74 26.14 -4.99
CA VAL A 25 14.27 25.01 -5.80
C VAL A 25 12.82 24.74 -5.48
N THR A 26 11.98 24.70 -6.51
CA THR A 26 10.53 24.47 -6.38
C THR A 26 10.07 23.15 -6.94
N LEU A 27 10.97 22.40 -7.60
CA LEU A 27 10.69 21.10 -8.18
C LEU A 27 11.93 20.21 -8.15
N VAL A 28 11.75 18.96 -7.72
CA VAL A 28 12.69 17.85 -7.95
C VAL A 28 11.94 16.86 -8.83
N THR A 29 12.47 16.56 -10.01
CA THR A 29 11.82 15.65 -10.96
C THR A 29 12.78 14.63 -11.55
N THR A 30 12.23 13.50 -11.94
CA THR A 30 12.91 12.43 -12.70
C THR A 30 12.37 12.33 -14.13
N ASP A 31 11.38 13.17 -14.49
CA ASP A 31 10.80 13.22 -15.83
C ASP A 31 11.36 14.44 -16.57
N SER A 32 12.11 14.20 -17.66
CA SER A 32 12.72 15.25 -18.46
C SER A 32 11.70 16.21 -19.11
N ARG A 33 10.43 15.79 -19.20
CA ARG A 33 9.33 16.60 -19.75
C ARG A 33 8.79 17.64 -18.74
N GLU A 34 9.03 17.40 -17.43
CA GLU A 34 8.63 18.30 -16.36
C GLU A 34 9.71 19.31 -15.96
N VAL A 35 10.88 19.24 -16.62
CA VAL A 35 11.99 20.15 -16.31
C VAL A 35 11.57 21.59 -16.55
N CYS A 36 11.80 22.42 -15.54
CA CYS A 36 11.50 23.85 -15.54
C CYS A 36 12.67 24.67 -14.92
N PRO A 37 12.72 25.98 -15.12
CA PRO A 37 13.76 26.84 -14.55
C PRO A 37 13.89 26.67 -13.04
N GLY A 38 15.12 26.43 -12.58
CA GLY A 38 15.44 26.28 -11.17
C GLY A 38 15.11 24.94 -10.53
N CYS A 39 14.65 23.92 -11.29
CA CYS A 39 14.43 22.56 -10.77
C CYS A 39 15.74 21.79 -10.59
N ILE A 40 15.68 20.70 -9.81
CA ILE A 40 16.69 19.64 -9.79
C ILE A 40 16.18 18.47 -10.62
N PHE A 41 16.93 18.04 -11.62
CA PHE A 41 16.62 16.86 -12.39
C PHE A 41 17.49 15.68 -11.89
N VAL A 42 16.86 14.56 -11.55
CA VAL A 42 17.53 13.34 -11.11
C VAL A 42 17.44 12.30 -12.20
N ALA A 43 18.57 11.93 -12.78
CA ALA A 43 18.66 10.92 -13.82
C ALA A 43 18.59 9.52 -13.21
N PHE A 44 17.75 8.67 -13.77
CA PHE A 44 17.65 7.25 -13.43
C PHE A 44 18.08 6.41 -14.62
N PRO A 45 18.96 5.41 -14.43
CA PRO A 45 19.22 4.43 -15.46
C PRO A 45 17.99 3.58 -15.72
N GLY A 46 17.64 3.32 -16.96
CA GLY A 46 16.50 2.51 -17.33
C GLY A 46 16.80 1.61 -18.52
N GLU A 47 16.09 0.48 -18.61
CA GLU A 47 16.32 -0.51 -19.69
C GLU A 47 15.98 0.01 -21.10
N LYS A 48 14.97 0.88 -21.22
CA LYS A 48 14.50 1.43 -22.51
C LYS A 48 14.95 2.86 -22.74
N PHE A 49 15.07 3.65 -21.71
CA PHE A 49 15.46 5.05 -21.73
C PHE A 49 16.35 5.33 -20.53
N ASP A 50 17.57 5.80 -20.77
CA ASP A 50 18.46 6.25 -19.71
C ASP A 50 18.21 7.74 -19.44
N GLY A 51 17.92 8.08 -18.18
CA GLY A 51 17.73 9.46 -17.76
C GLY A 51 18.96 10.35 -17.99
N HIS A 52 20.16 9.74 -18.03
CA HIS A 52 21.41 10.44 -18.27
C HIS A 52 21.48 11.07 -19.66
N ASP A 53 20.86 10.47 -20.67
CA ASP A 53 20.76 11.00 -22.04
C ASP A 53 20.04 12.35 -22.09
N PHE A 54 19.23 12.67 -21.08
CA PHE A 54 18.47 13.91 -21.01
C PHE A 54 19.12 14.98 -20.12
N ALA A 55 20.26 14.70 -19.48
CA ALA A 55 20.88 15.57 -18.49
C ALA A 55 21.31 16.93 -19.08
N ALA A 56 22.01 16.92 -20.22
CA ALA A 56 22.41 18.17 -20.89
C ALA A 56 21.17 18.99 -21.30
N LYS A 57 20.14 18.32 -21.85
CA LYS A 57 18.89 18.96 -22.27
C LYS A 57 18.10 19.53 -21.07
N ALA A 58 18.16 18.87 -19.91
CA ALA A 58 17.56 19.40 -18.69
C ALA A 58 18.20 20.73 -18.26
N LEU A 59 19.54 20.84 -18.36
CA LEU A 59 20.23 22.11 -18.09
C LEU A 59 19.87 23.19 -19.11
N GLU A 60 19.77 22.88 -20.40
CA GLU A 60 19.31 23.82 -21.44
C GLU A 60 17.89 24.31 -21.17
N ASN A 61 17.00 23.45 -20.66
CA ASN A 61 15.63 23.80 -20.28
C ASN A 61 15.56 24.54 -18.94
N GLY A 62 16.69 24.85 -18.31
CA GLY A 62 16.78 25.71 -17.14
C GLY A 62 16.87 24.97 -15.80
N ALA A 63 17.10 23.67 -15.76
CA ALA A 63 17.40 22.98 -14.49
C ALA A 63 18.60 23.67 -13.80
N LEU A 64 18.50 23.88 -12.51
CA LEU A 64 19.56 24.46 -11.69
C LEU A 64 20.78 23.53 -11.68
N CYS A 65 20.51 22.25 -11.50
CA CYS A 65 21.51 21.19 -11.54
C CYS A 65 20.88 19.84 -11.91
N VAL A 66 21.75 18.89 -12.22
CA VAL A 66 21.38 17.50 -12.48
C VAL A 66 22.08 16.56 -11.49
N VAL A 67 21.39 15.51 -11.05
CA VAL A 67 21.95 14.45 -10.22
C VAL A 67 22.15 13.22 -11.11
N LEU A 68 23.36 12.71 -11.17
CA LEU A 68 23.82 11.70 -12.12
C LEU A 68 24.55 10.56 -11.40
N ASN A 69 24.53 9.35 -11.94
CA ASN A 69 25.33 8.24 -11.41
C ASN A 69 26.81 8.32 -11.85
N HIS A 70 27.09 8.98 -12.95
CA HIS A 70 28.42 9.17 -13.53
C HIS A 70 28.47 10.48 -14.33
N PRO A 71 29.65 11.05 -14.61
CA PRO A 71 29.78 12.22 -15.47
C PRO A 71 29.21 11.95 -16.88
N VAL A 72 28.53 12.96 -17.42
CA VAL A 72 27.92 12.91 -18.78
C VAL A 72 28.52 14.00 -19.64
N GLU A 73 28.84 13.68 -20.90
CA GLU A 73 29.36 14.64 -21.87
C GLU A 73 28.37 15.81 -22.08
N GLY A 74 28.89 17.03 -22.13
CA GLY A 74 28.07 18.23 -22.26
C GLY A 74 27.42 18.72 -20.96
N VAL A 75 27.64 18.06 -19.82
CA VAL A 75 27.18 18.50 -18.51
C VAL A 75 28.33 19.09 -17.70
N PRO A 76 28.32 20.38 -17.37
CA PRO A 76 29.34 21.02 -16.54
C PRO A 76 29.40 20.46 -15.12
N GLU A 77 30.61 20.24 -14.59
CA GLU A 77 30.82 19.69 -13.24
C GLU A 77 30.16 20.56 -12.17
N GLU A 78 30.22 21.88 -12.30
CA GLU A 78 29.61 22.84 -11.36
C GLU A 78 28.07 22.81 -11.33
N LYS A 79 27.44 22.17 -12.34
CA LYS A 79 25.99 21.97 -12.43
C LYS A 79 25.58 20.50 -12.26
N SER A 80 26.52 19.62 -11.92
CA SER A 80 26.25 18.21 -11.69
C SER A 80 26.51 17.80 -10.24
N VAL A 81 25.74 16.87 -9.75
CA VAL A 81 25.96 16.15 -8.51
C VAL A 81 26.11 14.67 -8.86
N ILE A 82 27.28 14.12 -8.60
CA ILE A 82 27.53 12.70 -8.87
C ILE A 82 27.19 11.88 -7.63
N CYS A 83 26.19 11.02 -7.77
CA CYS A 83 25.75 10.07 -6.74
C CYS A 83 25.58 8.69 -7.40
N PRO A 84 26.36 7.66 -7.06
CA PRO A 84 26.33 6.36 -7.71
C PRO A 84 24.97 5.65 -7.71
N ASP A 85 24.07 6.06 -6.83
CA ASP A 85 22.71 5.52 -6.67
C ASP A 85 21.66 6.64 -6.70
N SER A 86 20.88 6.69 -7.79
CA SER A 86 19.80 7.67 -7.96
C SER A 86 18.66 7.49 -6.95
N TYR A 87 18.39 6.25 -6.48
CA TYR A 87 17.41 6.01 -5.42
C TYR A 87 17.89 6.61 -4.09
N HIS A 88 19.17 6.40 -3.75
CA HIS A 88 19.76 7.04 -2.59
C HIS A 88 19.69 8.57 -2.69
N ALA A 89 20.03 9.14 -3.84
CA ALA A 89 19.94 10.59 -4.05
C ALA A 89 18.51 11.12 -3.84
N MET A 90 17.50 10.44 -4.37
CA MET A 90 16.08 10.81 -4.16
C MET A 90 15.69 10.73 -2.70
N MET A 91 16.15 9.70 -1.97
CA MET A 91 15.88 9.54 -0.55
C MET A 91 16.50 10.67 0.29
N VAL A 92 17.74 11.07 -0.02
CA VAL A 92 18.42 12.20 0.63
C VAL A 92 17.67 13.51 0.36
N LEU A 93 17.36 13.80 -0.91
CA LEU A 93 16.58 14.99 -1.29
C LEU A 93 15.22 15.04 -0.58
N GLY A 94 14.53 13.91 -0.52
CA GLY A 94 13.24 13.78 0.19
C GLY A 94 13.37 14.00 1.70
N ALA A 95 14.39 13.42 2.33
CA ALA A 95 14.66 13.57 3.76
C ALA A 95 15.05 15.01 4.12
N ASN A 96 15.90 15.65 3.29
CA ASN A 96 16.32 17.05 3.48
C ASN A 96 15.14 18.00 3.32
N TYR A 97 14.27 17.75 2.33
CA TYR A 97 13.03 18.51 2.18
C TYR A 97 12.11 18.34 3.37
N ARG A 98 11.86 17.06 3.78
CA ARG A 98 10.99 16.71 4.91
C ARG A 98 11.45 17.37 6.22
N SER A 99 12.75 17.53 6.41
CA SER A 99 13.33 18.15 7.63
C SER A 99 12.95 19.64 7.81
N GLN A 100 12.50 20.30 6.77
CA GLN A 100 12.10 21.72 6.82
C GLN A 100 10.67 21.93 7.35
N PHE A 101 9.91 20.83 7.57
CA PHE A 101 8.51 20.89 7.98
C PHE A 101 8.28 19.92 9.16
N HIS A 102 7.21 20.19 9.93
CA HIS A 102 6.92 19.45 11.16
C HIS A 102 5.48 18.88 11.22
N PRO A 103 4.94 18.29 10.13
CA PRO A 103 3.67 17.60 10.24
C PRO A 103 3.81 16.37 11.14
N LYS A 104 2.73 15.94 11.76
CA LYS A 104 2.64 14.62 12.40
C LYS A 104 2.53 13.56 11.32
N VAL A 105 3.39 12.55 11.35
CA VAL A 105 3.49 11.52 10.31
C VAL A 105 3.13 10.15 10.86
N VAL A 106 2.24 9.45 10.16
CA VAL A 106 1.95 8.02 10.39
C VAL A 106 2.57 7.21 9.27
N GLY A 107 3.50 6.31 9.61
CA GLY A 107 4.07 5.33 8.69
C GLY A 107 3.27 4.02 8.73
N VAL A 108 2.95 3.47 7.56
CA VAL A 108 2.16 2.23 7.44
C VAL A 108 2.89 1.20 6.59
N THR A 109 3.16 0.03 7.18
CA THR A 109 3.70 -1.13 6.46
C THR A 109 2.93 -2.40 6.81
N GLY A 110 3.30 -3.53 6.21
CA GLY A 110 2.70 -4.85 6.41
C GLY A 110 2.70 -5.67 5.13
N SER A 111 2.37 -6.94 5.21
CA SER A 111 2.28 -7.82 4.04
C SER A 111 0.99 -7.54 3.24
N VAL A 112 -0.13 -7.39 3.95
CA VAL A 112 -1.46 -7.09 3.40
C VAL A 112 -2.07 -5.92 4.18
N GLY A 113 -3.02 -5.19 3.58
CA GLY A 113 -3.78 -4.15 4.26
C GLY A 113 -3.14 -2.75 4.26
N LYS A 114 -1.88 -2.57 3.86
CA LYS A 114 -1.18 -1.27 3.88
C LYS A 114 -1.99 -0.12 3.29
N THR A 115 -2.43 -0.26 2.04
CA THR A 115 -3.15 0.81 1.34
C THR A 115 -4.49 1.12 1.97
N THR A 116 -5.24 0.09 2.37
CA THR A 116 -6.53 0.27 3.05
C THR A 116 -6.34 0.93 4.42
N THR A 117 -5.37 0.46 5.22
CA THR A 117 -5.03 1.09 6.50
C THR A 117 -4.58 2.54 6.32
N LYS A 118 -3.73 2.84 5.32
CA LYS A 118 -3.37 4.22 4.97
C LYS A 118 -4.60 5.07 4.66
N GLN A 119 -5.53 4.56 3.85
CA GLN A 119 -6.74 5.30 3.50
C GLN A 119 -7.67 5.50 4.71
N MET A 120 -7.84 4.48 5.56
CA MET A 120 -8.61 4.58 6.80
C MET A 120 -7.95 5.54 7.79
N THR A 121 -6.61 5.51 7.92
CA THR A 121 -5.87 6.45 8.75
C THR A 121 -6.03 7.88 8.24
N TYR A 122 -5.97 8.08 6.91
CA TYR A 122 -6.23 9.38 6.31
C TYR A 122 -7.65 9.88 6.62
N ALA A 123 -8.67 9.04 6.43
CA ALA A 123 -10.06 9.39 6.74
C ALA A 123 -10.25 9.74 8.23
N ALA A 124 -9.63 8.96 9.12
CA ALA A 124 -9.66 9.16 10.56
C ALA A 124 -9.05 10.51 10.99
N ILE A 125 -8.03 11.00 10.25
CA ILE A 125 -7.25 12.20 10.62
C ILE A 125 -7.68 13.45 9.85
N ALA A 126 -8.17 13.31 8.62
CA ALA A 126 -8.42 14.43 7.70
C ALA A 126 -9.35 15.54 8.28
N GLY A 127 -10.27 15.18 9.17
CA GLY A 127 -11.14 16.13 9.87
C GLY A 127 -10.45 17.02 10.90
N PHE A 128 -9.18 16.73 11.26
CA PHE A 128 -8.43 17.49 12.28
C PHE A 128 -7.53 18.58 11.69
N GLY A 129 -7.18 18.48 10.40
CA GLY A 129 -6.35 19.49 9.76
C GLY A 129 -5.87 19.08 8.36
N SER A 130 -5.10 19.97 7.73
CA SER A 130 -4.54 19.69 6.40
C SER A 130 -3.70 18.42 6.41
N THR A 131 -4.16 17.40 5.70
CA THR A 131 -3.60 16.05 5.71
C THR A 131 -3.24 15.62 4.30
N ILE A 132 -2.03 15.12 4.12
CA ILE A 132 -1.59 14.46 2.89
C ILE A 132 -1.43 12.95 3.11
N LYS A 133 -1.43 12.19 2.02
CA LYS A 133 -1.15 10.75 2.05
C LYS A 133 -0.36 10.33 0.83
N THR A 134 0.26 9.15 0.89
CA THR A 134 0.86 8.50 -0.27
C THR A 134 -0.21 8.28 -1.35
N GLU A 135 0.03 8.80 -2.56
CA GLU A 135 -0.83 8.60 -3.71
C GLU A 135 -0.51 7.27 -4.42
N GLY A 136 -1.55 6.60 -4.89
CA GLY A 136 -1.40 5.34 -5.62
C GLY A 136 -0.52 4.33 -4.88
N ASN A 137 0.53 3.87 -5.56
CA ASN A 137 1.56 2.95 -5.05
C ASN A 137 2.94 3.62 -4.86
N GLN A 138 2.98 4.93 -4.63
CA GLN A 138 4.23 5.68 -4.40
C GLN A 138 4.83 5.37 -3.01
N ASN A 139 5.05 4.10 -2.73
CA ASN A 139 5.43 3.55 -1.42
C ASN A 139 6.85 2.97 -1.35
N ASN A 140 7.66 3.21 -2.40
CA ASN A 140 9.05 2.78 -2.52
C ASN A 140 10.02 3.98 -2.47
N GLU A 141 11.32 3.73 -2.67
CA GLU A 141 12.40 4.72 -2.61
C GLU A 141 12.34 5.83 -3.68
N LEU A 142 11.54 5.65 -4.73
CA LEU A 142 11.23 6.69 -5.70
C LEU A 142 9.93 7.45 -5.34
N GLY A 143 8.93 6.73 -4.87
CA GLY A 143 7.59 7.26 -4.62
C GLY A 143 7.46 8.02 -3.31
N LEU A 144 8.07 7.53 -2.23
CA LEU A 144 7.97 8.17 -0.92
C LEU A 144 8.59 9.59 -0.91
N PRO A 145 9.78 9.85 -1.50
CA PRO A 145 10.29 11.22 -1.62
C PRO A 145 9.32 12.16 -2.35
N ARG A 146 8.63 11.69 -3.40
CA ARG A 146 7.59 12.48 -4.08
C ARG A 146 6.44 12.84 -3.15
N THR A 147 6.07 11.94 -2.24
CA THR A 147 5.09 12.25 -1.19
C THR A 147 5.65 13.31 -0.22
N MET A 148 6.91 13.22 0.17
CA MET A 148 7.56 14.22 1.02
C MET A 148 7.56 15.61 0.37
N PHE A 149 7.87 15.72 -0.92
CA PHE A 149 7.85 17.00 -1.66
C PHE A 149 6.46 17.66 -1.73
N ARG A 150 5.39 16.97 -1.36
CA ARG A 150 4.04 17.56 -1.26
C ARG A 150 3.74 18.16 0.10
N ILE A 151 4.59 17.94 1.10
CA ILE A 151 4.47 18.60 2.39
C ILE A 151 4.72 20.10 2.20
N GLY A 152 3.85 20.93 2.75
CA GLY A 152 3.97 22.37 2.78
C GLY A 152 3.80 22.93 4.19
N LYS A 153 3.89 24.25 4.34
CA LYS A 153 3.76 24.95 5.62
C LYS A 153 2.42 24.69 6.31
N GLU A 154 1.36 24.50 5.53
CA GLU A 154 0.01 24.24 6.04
C GLU A 154 -0.26 22.76 6.35
N THR A 155 0.66 21.85 5.97
CA THR A 155 0.48 20.43 6.21
C THR A 155 0.65 20.12 7.69
N GLN A 156 -0.43 19.64 8.32
CA GLN A 156 -0.43 19.26 9.74
C GLN A 156 -0.21 17.77 9.94
N TYR A 157 -0.69 16.94 9.00
CA TYR A 157 -0.58 15.50 9.07
C TYR A 157 -0.14 14.89 7.73
N ALA A 158 0.56 13.77 7.81
CA ALA A 158 0.90 12.96 6.64
C ALA A 158 0.75 11.47 6.95
N VAL A 159 0.13 10.72 6.04
CA VAL A 159 -0.01 9.26 6.16
C VAL A 159 0.76 8.61 5.03
N VAL A 160 1.87 7.93 5.35
CA VAL A 160 2.80 7.41 4.36
C VAL A 160 2.83 5.89 4.36
N GLU A 161 2.61 5.31 3.19
CA GLU A 161 2.71 3.88 2.96
C GLU A 161 4.16 3.52 2.64
N MET A 162 4.69 2.46 3.26
CA MET A 162 6.04 1.96 3.08
C MET A 162 5.98 0.52 2.59
N GLY A 163 6.31 0.31 1.33
CA GLY A 163 6.42 -0.99 0.68
C GLY A 163 7.87 -1.46 0.65
N MET A 164 8.06 -2.76 0.43
CA MET A 164 9.40 -3.35 0.25
C MET A 164 9.33 -4.60 -0.62
N SER A 165 10.44 -4.92 -1.25
CA SER A 165 10.76 -6.21 -1.86
C SER A 165 11.98 -6.87 -1.21
N HIS A 166 12.88 -6.08 -0.60
CA HIS A 166 14.12 -6.53 0.04
C HIS A 166 14.28 -5.91 1.43
N ALA A 167 15.13 -6.53 2.25
CA ALA A 167 15.54 -5.97 3.55
C ALA A 167 16.30 -4.64 3.37
N GLY A 168 16.16 -3.73 4.35
CA GLY A 168 16.78 -2.40 4.37
C GLY A 168 15.96 -1.33 3.64
N GLU A 169 14.96 -1.69 2.82
CA GLU A 169 14.16 -0.69 2.10
C GLU A 169 13.26 0.09 3.06
N ILE A 170 12.56 -0.57 3.98
CA ILE A 170 11.69 0.12 4.94
C ILE A 170 12.50 0.99 5.90
N GLU A 171 13.71 0.58 6.28
CA GLU A 171 14.61 1.41 7.09
C GLU A 171 14.88 2.75 6.42
N ARG A 172 15.25 2.74 5.14
CA ARG A 172 15.51 3.97 4.36
C ARG A 172 14.27 4.82 4.23
N LEU A 173 13.11 4.21 3.91
CA LEU A 173 11.82 4.91 3.82
C LEU A 173 11.44 5.56 5.15
N SER A 174 11.60 4.85 6.26
CA SER A 174 11.26 5.34 7.59
C SER A 174 12.17 6.50 8.01
N LYS A 175 13.48 6.39 7.80
CA LYS A 175 14.43 7.48 8.06
C LYS A 175 14.16 8.73 7.23
N CYS A 176 13.67 8.58 6.00
CA CYS A 176 13.26 9.70 5.16
C CYS A 176 11.96 10.36 5.68
N ALA A 177 10.93 9.58 5.98
CA ALA A 177 9.63 10.09 6.40
C ALA A 177 9.62 10.59 7.85
N ARG A 178 10.42 9.99 8.74
CA ARG A 178 10.48 10.24 10.19
C ARG A 178 9.07 10.23 10.80
N PRO A 179 8.41 9.06 10.86
CA PRO A 179 7.05 8.97 11.38
C PRO A 179 7.02 9.20 12.91
N ASP A 180 5.93 9.79 13.41
CA ASP A 180 5.63 9.93 14.84
C ASP A 180 4.94 8.65 15.37
N VAL A 181 4.28 7.89 14.49
CA VAL A 181 3.61 6.61 14.79
C VAL A 181 3.88 5.63 13.66
N GLY A 182 4.24 4.39 13.98
CA GLY A 182 4.37 3.29 13.04
C GLY A 182 3.19 2.32 13.11
N ILE A 183 2.78 1.77 11.98
CA ILE A 183 1.78 0.68 11.90
C ILE A 183 2.37 -0.50 11.14
N ILE A 184 2.26 -1.70 11.71
CA ILE A 184 2.51 -2.97 11.00
C ILE A 184 1.20 -3.77 11.00
N THR A 185 0.58 -3.92 9.83
CA THR A 185 -0.75 -4.52 9.69
C THR A 185 -0.74 -6.03 9.93
N CYS A 186 0.19 -6.75 9.31
CA CYS A 186 0.38 -8.20 9.48
C CYS A 186 1.66 -8.69 8.80
N ILE A 187 2.07 -9.91 9.14
CA ILE A 187 3.19 -10.65 8.53
C ILE A 187 2.63 -11.84 7.75
N GLY A 188 2.50 -11.69 6.44
CA GLY A 188 2.10 -12.74 5.52
C GLY A 188 3.29 -13.27 4.71
N VAL A 189 2.97 -13.92 3.58
CA VAL A 189 3.98 -14.53 2.69
C VAL A 189 4.35 -13.66 1.48
N SER A 190 3.90 -12.41 1.42
CA SER A 190 4.30 -11.49 0.34
C SER A 190 5.81 -11.29 0.32
N HIS A 191 6.43 -11.37 -0.87
CA HIS A 191 7.88 -11.26 -1.10
C HIS A 191 8.72 -12.37 -0.41
N ILE A 192 8.11 -13.51 -0.06
CA ILE A 192 8.82 -14.63 0.58
C ILE A 192 9.91 -15.19 -0.33
N GLY A 193 9.73 -15.12 -1.65
CA GLY A 193 10.76 -15.52 -2.63
C GLY A 193 12.06 -14.72 -2.50
N ASN A 194 12.00 -13.46 -2.09
CA ASN A 194 13.16 -12.59 -1.90
C ASN A 194 13.74 -12.66 -0.46
N LEU A 195 12.88 -12.86 0.52
CA LEU A 195 13.25 -12.79 1.95
C LEU A 195 13.43 -14.16 2.61
N GLY A 196 12.96 -15.22 1.97
CA GLY A 196 13.18 -16.62 2.36
C GLY A 196 12.23 -17.14 3.45
N SER A 197 11.83 -16.32 4.44
CA SER A 197 10.92 -16.75 5.51
C SER A 197 10.05 -15.62 6.05
N GLN A 198 8.95 -15.98 6.76
CA GLN A 198 8.09 -15.01 7.43
C GLN A 198 8.81 -14.29 8.59
N GLU A 199 9.74 -14.94 9.26
CA GLU A 199 10.60 -14.31 10.29
C GLU A 199 11.43 -13.18 9.67
N ASN A 200 12.01 -13.38 8.49
CA ASN A 200 12.75 -12.34 7.79
C ASN A 200 11.83 -11.22 7.28
N ILE A 201 10.61 -11.57 6.82
CA ILE A 201 9.58 -10.58 6.47
C ILE A 201 9.23 -9.73 7.70
N CYS A 202 9.07 -10.35 8.87
CA CYS A 202 8.81 -9.65 10.13
C CYS A 202 9.94 -8.68 10.47
N LYS A 203 11.21 -9.15 10.42
CA LYS A 203 12.39 -8.30 10.65
C LYS A 203 12.45 -7.12 9.70
N ALA A 204 12.21 -7.33 8.41
CA ALA A 204 12.24 -6.27 7.41
C ALA A 204 11.09 -5.25 7.64
N LYS A 205 9.92 -5.67 8.11
CA LYS A 205 8.84 -4.72 8.44
C LYS A 205 9.10 -3.95 9.73
N LEU A 206 9.78 -4.54 10.70
CA LEU A 206 10.23 -3.87 11.93
C LEU A 206 11.26 -2.77 11.67
N GLU A 207 11.89 -2.74 10.49
CA GLU A 207 12.75 -1.62 10.04
C GLU A 207 12.00 -0.26 10.07
N ILE A 208 10.67 -0.24 10.10
CA ILE A 208 9.90 1.00 10.28
C ILE A 208 10.27 1.73 11.57
N CYS A 209 10.75 1.01 12.57
CA CYS A 209 11.19 1.57 13.83
C CYS A 209 12.42 2.50 13.69
N ALA A 210 13.23 2.33 12.64
CA ALA A 210 14.46 3.11 12.46
C ALA A 210 14.25 4.63 12.30
N GLY A 211 13.07 5.06 11.88
CA GLY A 211 12.70 6.48 11.76
C GLY A 211 11.81 7.01 12.89
N LEU A 212 11.38 6.14 13.81
CA LEU A 212 10.55 6.50 14.96
C LEU A 212 11.39 7.15 16.06
N PRO A 213 10.92 8.23 16.69
CA PRO A 213 11.60 8.82 17.85
C PRO A 213 11.45 7.95 19.11
N GLU A 214 12.21 8.28 20.13
CA GLU A 214 12.14 7.64 21.45
C GLU A 214 10.73 7.71 22.05
N GLY A 215 10.20 6.57 22.52
CA GLY A 215 8.86 6.44 23.09
C GLY A 215 7.71 6.46 22.05
N ALA A 216 8.02 6.48 20.76
CA ALA A 216 6.99 6.53 19.72
C ALA A 216 6.08 5.29 19.73
N PRO A 217 4.77 5.44 19.51
CA PRO A 217 3.85 4.33 19.39
C PRO A 217 4.14 3.48 18.14
N LEU A 218 4.23 2.17 18.33
CA LEU A 218 4.27 1.18 17.26
C LEU A 218 2.99 0.33 17.35
N VAL A 219 2.05 0.56 16.43
CA VAL A 219 0.77 -0.13 16.35
C VAL A 219 0.95 -1.48 15.68
N LEU A 220 0.58 -2.54 16.38
CA LEU A 220 0.84 -3.93 15.99
C LEU A 220 -0.41 -4.79 16.07
N ASN A 221 -0.59 -5.66 15.10
CA ASN A 221 -1.66 -6.66 15.10
C ASN A 221 -1.36 -7.77 16.12
N GLY A 222 -2.16 -7.82 17.18
CA GLY A 222 -2.05 -8.81 18.25
C GLY A 222 -2.50 -10.22 17.85
N ASP A 223 -3.24 -10.35 16.74
CA ASP A 223 -3.65 -11.65 16.21
C ASP A 223 -2.56 -12.29 15.31
N ASP A 224 -1.48 -11.54 15.05
CA ASP A 224 -0.36 -12.02 14.22
C ASP A 224 0.71 -12.71 15.08
N PRO A 225 0.93 -14.03 14.89
CA PRO A 225 1.85 -14.79 15.72
C PRO A 225 3.32 -14.41 15.53
N PHE A 226 3.71 -13.84 14.38
CA PHE A 226 5.08 -13.38 14.14
C PHE A 226 5.34 -12.06 14.83
N LEU A 227 4.38 -11.13 14.83
CA LEU A 227 4.49 -9.86 15.55
C LEU A 227 4.49 -10.10 17.08
N ARG A 228 3.64 -11.01 17.59
CA ARG A 228 3.61 -11.36 19.03
C ARG A 228 4.93 -11.95 19.53
N LYS A 229 5.69 -12.64 18.69
CA LYS A 229 6.99 -13.26 19.03
C LYS A 229 8.18 -12.36 18.72
N ALA A 230 7.96 -11.25 18.03
CA ALA A 230 9.04 -10.38 17.59
C ALA A 230 9.71 -9.69 18.78
N VAL A 231 11.04 -9.58 18.72
CA VAL A 231 11.80 -8.72 19.62
C VAL A 231 11.71 -7.30 19.09
N LEU A 232 11.01 -6.45 19.83
CA LEU A 232 10.83 -5.05 19.47
C LEU A 232 12.02 -4.21 19.95
N PRO A 233 12.41 -3.13 19.23
CA PRO A 233 13.41 -2.19 19.72
C PRO A 233 12.93 -1.46 20.99
N ASP A 234 13.85 -1.24 21.94
CA ASP A 234 13.53 -0.66 23.24
C ASP A 234 13.02 0.78 23.17
N HIS A 235 13.34 1.51 22.08
CA HIS A 235 12.95 2.91 21.91
C HIS A 235 11.51 3.10 21.45
N VAL A 236 10.75 2.04 21.12
CA VAL A 236 9.35 2.15 20.70
C VAL A 236 8.40 1.61 21.75
N ARG A 237 7.20 2.18 21.82
CA ARG A 237 6.11 1.72 22.69
C ARG A 237 5.11 0.91 21.86
N PRO A 238 5.01 -0.42 22.07
CA PRO A 238 4.00 -1.21 21.36
C PRO A 238 2.59 -0.82 21.79
N VAL A 239 1.68 -0.79 20.80
CA VAL A 239 0.23 -0.63 20.96
C VAL A 239 -0.42 -1.78 20.22
N TRP A 240 -1.02 -2.71 20.94
CA TRP A 240 -1.60 -3.91 20.38
C TRP A 240 -3.08 -3.74 20.05
N PHE A 241 -3.49 -4.11 18.83
CA PHE A 241 -4.90 -4.25 18.50
C PHE A 241 -5.25 -5.71 18.16
N SER A 242 -6.51 -6.12 18.39
CA SER A 242 -6.97 -7.49 18.14
C SER A 242 -8.43 -7.56 17.72
N LEU A 243 -8.80 -8.64 17.01
CA LEU A 243 -10.17 -9.00 16.67
C LEU A 243 -10.74 -10.03 17.68
N GLY A 244 -10.72 -9.72 18.98
CA GLY A 244 -11.34 -10.54 20.02
C GLY A 244 -10.48 -10.83 21.26
N ASP A 245 -9.18 -10.48 21.28
CA ASP A 245 -8.39 -10.54 22.52
C ASP A 245 -8.60 -9.27 23.33
N GLU A 246 -9.38 -9.37 24.38
CA GLU A 246 -9.68 -8.27 25.32
C GLU A 246 -8.47 -7.80 26.13
N ASN A 247 -7.34 -8.52 26.10
CA ASN A 247 -6.10 -8.08 26.71
C ASN A 247 -5.26 -7.19 25.81
N ALA A 248 -5.63 -7.00 24.54
CA ALA A 248 -5.01 -6.02 23.67
C ALA A 248 -5.38 -4.60 24.11
N ASP A 249 -4.48 -3.61 23.84
CA ASP A 249 -4.77 -2.20 24.18
C ASP A 249 -6.07 -1.70 23.56
N VAL A 250 -6.37 -2.20 22.33
CA VAL A 250 -7.61 -1.92 21.59
C VAL A 250 -8.12 -3.22 20.97
N CYS A 251 -9.41 -3.54 21.20
CA CYS A 251 -10.01 -4.72 20.57
C CYS A 251 -11.34 -4.42 19.90
N ALA A 252 -11.75 -5.30 18.97
CA ALA A 252 -13.07 -5.28 18.35
C ALA A 252 -13.86 -6.51 18.75
N LEU A 253 -15.03 -6.28 19.34
CA LEU A 253 -15.98 -7.29 19.78
C LEU A 253 -17.28 -7.19 18.98
N SER A 254 -18.13 -8.23 19.05
CA SER A 254 -19.47 -8.23 18.44
C SER A 254 -19.47 -7.79 16.98
N ILE A 255 -18.50 -8.29 16.20
CA ILE A 255 -18.28 -7.92 14.80
C ILE A 255 -19.40 -8.48 13.93
N GLN A 256 -20.11 -7.61 13.20
CA GLN A 256 -21.21 -7.95 12.30
C GLN A 256 -20.98 -7.31 10.93
N GLN A 257 -21.45 -7.98 9.88
CA GLN A 257 -21.42 -7.49 8.49
C GLN A 257 -22.86 -7.31 8.00
N ASP A 258 -23.13 -6.19 7.33
CA ASP A 258 -24.37 -5.94 6.59
C ASP A 258 -24.07 -5.44 5.16
N GLU A 259 -25.09 -5.04 4.42
CA GLU A 259 -24.94 -4.54 3.04
C GLU A 259 -24.14 -3.21 2.96
N LYS A 260 -24.00 -2.48 4.05
CA LYS A 260 -23.32 -1.17 4.11
C LYS A 260 -21.90 -1.27 4.63
N GLY A 261 -21.48 -2.44 5.15
CA GLY A 261 -20.13 -2.63 5.65
C GLY A 261 -20.06 -3.42 6.96
N MET A 262 -19.12 -3.05 7.82
CA MET A 262 -18.89 -3.69 9.10
C MET A 262 -19.35 -2.80 10.26
N SER A 263 -19.92 -3.40 11.30
CA SER A 263 -20.19 -2.78 12.59
C SER A 263 -19.59 -3.62 13.72
N PHE A 264 -19.03 -2.98 14.73
CA PHE A 264 -18.41 -3.65 15.87
C PHE A 264 -18.36 -2.75 17.10
N VAL A 265 -18.19 -3.36 18.25
CA VAL A 265 -17.86 -2.66 19.49
C VAL A 265 -16.35 -2.57 19.58
N LEU A 266 -15.82 -1.35 19.62
CA LEU A 266 -14.42 -1.06 19.87
C LEU A 266 -14.23 -0.79 21.36
N GLU A 267 -13.33 -1.51 21.99
CA GLU A 267 -12.88 -1.27 23.36
C GLU A 267 -11.44 -0.78 23.33
N ASP A 268 -11.17 0.39 23.87
CA ASP A 268 -9.84 0.96 24.08
C ASP A 268 -9.65 1.17 25.58
N HIS A 269 -8.62 0.57 26.16
CA HIS A 269 -8.34 0.65 27.60
C HIS A 269 -8.05 2.08 28.07
N GLU A 270 -7.61 2.98 27.19
CA GLU A 270 -7.34 4.40 27.51
C GLU A 270 -8.57 5.30 27.25
N GLU A 271 -9.32 5.05 26.16
CA GLU A 271 -10.36 5.97 25.64
C GLU A 271 -11.81 5.50 25.95
N GLY A 272 -11.99 4.21 26.31
CA GLY A 272 -13.28 3.59 26.61
C GLY A 272 -13.90 2.81 25.45
N THR A 273 -15.23 2.63 25.50
CA THR A 273 -15.97 1.75 24.59
C THR A 273 -16.81 2.54 23.60
N PHE A 274 -16.79 2.14 22.32
CA PHE A 274 -17.48 2.81 21.24
C PHE A 274 -18.16 1.83 20.28
N LEU A 275 -19.32 2.20 19.75
CA LEU A 275 -19.89 1.51 18.58
C LEU A 275 -19.31 2.13 17.30
N VAL A 276 -18.68 1.31 16.49
CA VAL A 276 -18.02 1.74 15.25
C VAL A 276 -18.71 1.12 14.04
N LYS A 277 -18.88 1.91 12.98
CA LYS A 277 -19.32 1.45 11.67
C LYS A 277 -18.34 1.94 10.61
N ILE A 278 -17.97 1.04 9.70
CA ILE A 278 -17.10 1.36 8.56
C ILE A 278 -17.75 0.88 7.26
N PRO A 279 -17.71 1.67 6.18
CA PRO A 279 -18.25 1.30 4.87
C PRO A 279 -17.27 0.40 4.08
N ALA A 280 -16.82 -0.69 4.72
CA ALA A 280 -15.92 -1.66 4.15
C ALA A 280 -16.27 -3.06 4.66
N MET A 281 -16.23 -4.06 3.82
CA MET A 281 -16.62 -5.43 4.15
C MET A 281 -15.44 -6.28 4.61
N GLY A 282 -15.74 -7.30 5.43
CA GLY A 282 -14.79 -8.30 5.86
C GLY A 282 -14.02 -7.94 7.14
N ARG A 283 -13.81 -8.94 7.98
CA ARG A 283 -13.13 -8.81 9.28
C ARG A 283 -11.72 -8.18 9.18
N HIS A 284 -11.01 -8.42 8.07
CA HIS A 284 -9.69 -7.81 7.84
C HIS A 284 -9.76 -6.28 7.74
N ASN A 285 -10.89 -5.71 7.29
CA ASN A 285 -11.10 -4.26 7.30
C ASN A 285 -11.43 -3.71 8.68
N VAL A 286 -12.01 -4.53 9.56
CA VAL A 286 -12.10 -4.19 11.00
C VAL A 286 -10.70 -4.06 11.60
N ALA A 287 -9.79 -5.02 11.32
CA ALA A 287 -8.38 -4.93 11.76
C ALA A 287 -7.66 -3.68 11.22
N ASN A 288 -7.87 -3.35 9.93
CA ASN A 288 -7.32 -2.12 9.32
C ASN A 288 -7.86 -0.85 10.00
N ALA A 289 -9.16 -0.85 10.37
CA ALA A 289 -9.79 0.26 11.08
C ALA A 289 -9.27 0.40 12.52
N LEU A 290 -9.07 -0.71 13.25
CA LEU A 290 -8.44 -0.68 14.57
C LEU A 290 -7.02 -0.10 14.50
N ALA A 291 -6.22 -0.54 13.53
CA ALA A 291 -4.87 0.00 13.32
C ALA A 291 -4.88 1.51 13.05
N ALA A 292 -5.81 1.98 12.21
CA ALA A 292 -5.98 3.40 11.90
C ALA A 292 -6.44 4.20 13.13
N TYR A 293 -7.39 3.65 13.89
CA TYR A 293 -7.88 4.23 15.14
C TYR A 293 -6.75 4.36 16.17
N CYS A 294 -6.01 3.28 16.43
CA CYS A 294 -4.86 3.30 17.34
C CYS A 294 -3.86 4.39 16.95
N ALA A 295 -3.47 4.46 15.68
CA ALA A 295 -2.50 5.46 15.24
C ALA A 295 -3.01 6.89 15.45
N ALA A 296 -4.26 7.18 15.13
CA ALA A 296 -4.85 8.50 15.29
C ALA A 296 -5.00 8.91 16.76
N THR A 297 -5.50 8.02 17.63
CA THR A 297 -5.65 8.31 19.07
C THR A 297 -4.30 8.45 19.77
N ARG A 298 -3.28 7.67 19.36
CA ARG A 298 -1.91 7.77 19.92
C ARG A 298 -1.13 8.98 19.37
N LEU A 299 -1.66 9.70 18.37
CA LEU A 299 -1.25 11.08 18.04
C LEU A 299 -1.94 12.13 18.93
N GLY A 300 -2.78 11.74 19.88
CA GLY A 300 -3.55 12.64 20.75
C GLY A 300 -4.86 13.15 20.15
N LEU A 301 -5.37 12.53 19.09
CA LEU A 301 -6.61 12.94 18.44
C LEU A 301 -7.84 12.34 19.16
N ASN A 302 -8.91 13.11 19.27
CA ASN A 302 -10.13 12.70 19.99
C ASN A 302 -10.79 11.47 19.35
N ALA A 303 -10.96 10.41 20.13
CA ALA A 303 -11.47 9.10 19.69
C ALA A 303 -12.81 9.17 18.94
N ARG A 304 -13.79 9.95 19.43
CA ARG A 304 -15.11 10.07 18.77
C ARG A 304 -15.03 10.70 17.40
N ARG A 305 -14.17 11.71 17.22
CA ARG A 305 -13.96 12.35 15.92
C ARG A 305 -13.17 11.44 14.97
N VAL A 306 -12.21 10.67 15.48
CA VAL A 306 -11.48 9.63 14.73
C VAL A 306 -12.48 8.59 14.19
N ILE A 307 -13.39 8.10 15.03
CA ILE A 307 -14.45 7.14 14.63
C ILE A 307 -15.39 7.74 13.58
N ALA A 308 -15.77 9.01 13.71
CA ALA A 308 -16.57 9.69 12.70
C ALA A 308 -15.83 9.74 11.35
N GLY A 309 -14.52 10.03 11.33
CA GLY A 309 -13.71 10.00 10.12
C GLY A 309 -13.61 8.60 9.51
N LEU A 310 -13.55 7.53 10.32
CA LEU A 310 -13.57 6.15 9.82
C LEU A 310 -14.91 5.80 9.15
N ALA A 311 -16.03 6.37 9.61
CA ALA A 311 -17.33 6.19 8.98
C ALA A 311 -17.45 6.87 7.60
N ASP A 312 -16.62 7.90 7.35
CA ASP A 312 -16.52 8.60 6.07
C ASP A 312 -15.44 8.00 5.14
N PHE A 313 -14.90 6.83 5.49
CA PHE A 313 -13.91 6.14 4.66
C PHE A 313 -14.47 5.81 3.27
N GLU A 314 -13.73 6.16 2.24
CA GLU A 314 -14.04 5.77 0.88
C GLU A 314 -13.02 4.76 0.35
N GLN A 315 -13.53 3.66 -0.19
CA GLN A 315 -12.69 2.64 -0.83
C GLN A 315 -12.14 3.18 -2.15
N THR A 316 -10.85 3.07 -2.35
CA THR A 316 -10.19 3.62 -3.55
C THR A 316 -9.52 2.53 -4.39
N GLY A 317 -9.54 2.71 -5.70
CA GLY A 317 -8.93 1.78 -6.65
C GLY A 317 -9.72 0.46 -6.76
N MET A 318 -9.08 -0.58 -7.28
CA MET A 318 -9.64 -1.93 -7.46
C MET A 318 -9.37 -2.79 -6.21
N ARG A 319 -9.88 -2.35 -5.04
CA ARG A 319 -9.73 -3.01 -3.73
C ARG A 319 -11.10 -3.13 -3.10
N GLN A 320 -11.82 -4.24 -3.40
CA GLN A 320 -13.17 -4.52 -2.93
C GLN A 320 -14.19 -3.42 -3.32
N LYS A 321 -13.98 -2.75 -4.45
CA LYS A 321 -14.94 -1.80 -4.98
C LYS A 321 -16.14 -2.57 -5.55
N VAL A 322 -17.33 -2.28 -5.03
CA VAL A 322 -18.56 -2.87 -5.53
C VAL A 322 -19.12 -2.02 -6.68
N VAL A 323 -19.36 -2.66 -7.83
CA VAL A 323 -19.99 -2.07 -9.02
C VAL A 323 -21.27 -2.83 -9.32
N HIS A 324 -22.40 -2.12 -9.36
CA HIS A 324 -23.69 -2.70 -9.71
C HIS A 324 -23.92 -2.58 -11.21
N VAL A 325 -24.05 -3.70 -11.91
CA VAL A 325 -24.27 -3.73 -13.35
C VAL A 325 -25.24 -4.85 -13.73
N ARG A 326 -26.27 -4.56 -14.51
CA ARG A 326 -27.28 -5.54 -14.98
C ARG A 326 -27.89 -6.41 -13.86
N GLY A 327 -28.03 -5.84 -12.67
CA GLY A 327 -28.54 -6.55 -11.49
C GLY A 327 -27.56 -7.53 -10.86
N VAL A 328 -26.28 -7.46 -11.21
CA VAL A 328 -25.17 -8.23 -10.66
C VAL A 328 -24.26 -7.30 -9.87
N ASP A 329 -23.74 -7.78 -8.76
CA ASP A 329 -22.73 -7.09 -7.96
C ASP A 329 -21.34 -7.59 -8.32
N VAL A 330 -20.49 -6.70 -8.86
CA VAL A 330 -19.08 -7.02 -9.16
C VAL A 330 -18.19 -6.42 -8.10
N ILE A 331 -17.46 -7.27 -7.38
CA ILE A 331 -16.48 -6.88 -6.37
C ILE A 331 -15.11 -6.84 -7.04
N GLU A 332 -14.68 -5.64 -7.43
CA GLU A 332 -13.37 -5.39 -8.03
C GLU A 332 -12.28 -5.40 -6.95
N ASP A 333 -11.55 -6.51 -6.82
CA ASP A 333 -10.42 -6.67 -5.89
C ASP A 333 -9.16 -7.15 -6.62
N CYS A 334 -8.92 -6.63 -7.83
CA CYS A 334 -7.86 -7.09 -8.74
C CYS A 334 -6.66 -6.13 -8.84
N TYR A 335 -6.43 -5.28 -7.83
CA TYR A 335 -5.21 -4.47 -7.77
C TYR A 335 -3.97 -5.33 -7.51
N ASN A 336 -4.02 -6.29 -6.57
CA ASN A 336 -2.97 -7.25 -6.30
C ASN A 336 -3.52 -8.47 -5.56
N ALA A 337 -2.78 -9.60 -5.62
CA ALA A 337 -3.14 -10.82 -4.92
C ALA A 337 -1.90 -11.51 -4.33
N ASN A 338 -2.10 -12.10 -3.17
CA ASN A 338 -1.23 -13.06 -2.51
C ASN A 338 -2.11 -14.05 -1.72
N PRO A 339 -1.57 -15.16 -1.19
CA PRO A 339 -2.37 -16.18 -0.49
C PRO A 339 -3.24 -15.62 0.63
N ASP A 340 -2.70 -14.73 1.47
CA ASP A 340 -3.42 -14.15 2.60
C ASP A 340 -4.59 -13.28 2.14
N SER A 341 -4.37 -12.46 1.12
CA SER A 341 -5.41 -11.59 0.57
C SER A 341 -6.48 -12.35 -0.23
N MET A 342 -6.11 -13.47 -0.88
CA MET A 342 -7.08 -14.39 -1.52
C MET A 342 -7.98 -15.03 -0.47
N LYS A 343 -7.39 -15.58 0.60
CA LYS A 343 -8.11 -16.16 1.73
C LYS A 343 -9.09 -15.15 2.34
N ALA A 344 -8.63 -13.94 2.61
CA ALA A 344 -9.46 -12.88 3.19
C ALA A 344 -10.62 -12.48 2.26
N ALA A 345 -10.36 -12.35 0.96
CA ALA A 345 -11.38 -11.99 -0.03
C ALA A 345 -12.44 -13.10 -0.19
N LEU A 346 -12.05 -14.36 -0.26
CA LEU A 346 -12.98 -15.49 -0.34
C LEU A 346 -13.81 -15.64 0.93
N ALA A 347 -13.21 -15.44 2.11
CA ALA A 347 -13.94 -15.47 3.38
C ALA A 347 -14.97 -14.32 3.48
N MET A 348 -14.61 -13.11 3.06
CA MET A 348 -15.54 -11.98 2.97
C MET A 348 -16.67 -12.27 1.96
N PHE A 349 -16.32 -12.83 0.80
CA PHE A 349 -17.27 -13.15 -0.27
C PHE A 349 -18.28 -14.22 0.14
N ARG A 350 -17.91 -15.16 1.00
CA ARG A 350 -18.82 -16.14 1.59
C ARG A 350 -20.00 -15.49 2.30
N GLU A 351 -19.73 -14.39 3.04
CA GLU A 351 -20.74 -13.68 3.84
C GLU A 351 -21.45 -12.59 3.02
N TYR A 352 -21.06 -12.38 1.75
CA TYR A 352 -21.68 -11.38 0.88
C TYR A 352 -23.11 -11.81 0.51
N PRO A 353 -24.13 -10.93 0.66
CA PRO A 353 -25.51 -11.26 0.34
C PRO A 353 -25.72 -11.33 -1.18
N CYS A 354 -25.94 -12.52 -1.72
CA CYS A 354 -26.21 -12.76 -3.14
C CYS A 354 -26.91 -14.11 -3.34
N LYS A 355 -27.48 -14.32 -4.56
CA LYS A 355 -28.10 -15.60 -4.91
C LYS A 355 -27.04 -16.66 -5.19
N ARG A 356 -26.07 -16.37 -6.05
CA ARG A 356 -24.96 -17.25 -6.40
C ARG A 356 -23.64 -16.47 -6.39
N ARG A 357 -22.56 -17.15 -6.03
CA ARG A 357 -21.21 -16.60 -5.95
C ARG A 357 -20.38 -17.05 -7.13
N PHE A 358 -20.01 -16.09 -7.98
CA PHE A 358 -19.07 -16.29 -9.07
C PHE A 358 -17.70 -15.72 -8.66
N ALA A 359 -16.62 -16.41 -9.02
CA ALA A 359 -15.28 -15.89 -8.80
C ALA A 359 -14.48 -15.94 -10.09
N LEU A 360 -13.76 -14.85 -10.39
CA LEU A 360 -12.72 -14.77 -11.41
C LEU A 360 -11.39 -14.58 -10.70
N LEU A 361 -10.58 -15.64 -10.66
CA LEU A 361 -9.31 -15.65 -9.93
C LEU A 361 -8.15 -15.84 -10.91
N GLY A 362 -7.12 -15.00 -10.78
CA GLY A 362 -5.91 -15.09 -11.59
C GLY A 362 -4.67 -15.43 -10.76
N ASP A 363 -3.51 -15.37 -11.44
CA ASP A 363 -2.23 -15.71 -10.81
C ASP A 363 -1.89 -14.79 -9.63
N MET A 364 -1.27 -15.40 -8.63
CA MET A 364 -0.52 -14.72 -7.58
C MET A 364 0.97 -14.76 -7.96
N LEU A 365 1.54 -13.61 -8.26
CA LEU A 365 2.94 -13.47 -8.68
C LEU A 365 3.89 -13.39 -7.47
N GLU A 366 5.19 -13.50 -7.70
CA GLU A 366 6.28 -13.35 -6.71
C GLU A 366 6.27 -14.37 -5.55
N LEU A 367 5.69 -15.55 -5.76
CA LEU A 367 5.60 -16.58 -4.74
C LEU A 367 6.76 -17.60 -4.78
N GLY A 368 7.62 -17.56 -5.81
CA GLY A 368 8.73 -18.52 -5.94
C GLY A 368 8.25 -19.97 -5.84
N ASP A 369 8.97 -20.79 -5.09
CA ASP A 369 8.74 -22.24 -4.97
C ASP A 369 7.39 -22.61 -4.34
N ILE A 370 6.77 -21.72 -3.56
CA ILE A 370 5.47 -21.97 -2.94
C ILE A 370 4.29 -21.73 -3.89
N SER A 371 4.53 -21.21 -5.11
CA SER A 371 3.48 -20.76 -6.03
C SER A 371 2.42 -21.83 -6.27
N ARG A 372 2.82 -23.03 -6.67
CA ARG A 372 1.89 -24.13 -6.95
C ARG A 372 1.02 -24.47 -5.75
N ALA A 373 1.64 -24.69 -4.60
CA ALA A 373 0.92 -25.10 -3.37
C ALA A 373 -0.07 -24.01 -2.92
N ALA A 374 0.32 -22.72 -3.06
CA ALA A 374 -0.51 -21.57 -2.74
C ALA A 374 -1.75 -21.49 -3.67
N HIS A 375 -1.57 -21.71 -4.98
CA HIS A 375 -2.70 -21.72 -5.93
C HIS A 375 -3.63 -22.90 -5.70
N GLU A 376 -3.09 -24.10 -5.42
CA GLU A 376 -3.89 -25.27 -5.04
C GLU A 376 -4.72 -25.01 -3.78
N GLU A 377 -4.15 -24.29 -2.79
CA GLU A 377 -4.86 -23.91 -1.57
C GLU A 377 -6.01 -22.94 -1.85
N VAL A 378 -5.83 -21.95 -2.74
CA VAL A 378 -6.91 -21.06 -3.17
C VAL A 378 -8.06 -21.84 -3.82
N GLY A 379 -7.75 -22.90 -4.59
CA GLY A 379 -8.76 -23.82 -5.15
C GLY A 379 -9.59 -24.51 -4.06
N ARG A 380 -8.95 -24.97 -2.98
CA ARG A 380 -9.65 -25.53 -1.81
C ARG A 380 -10.53 -24.49 -1.13
N GLN A 381 -9.98 -23.30 -0.91
CA GLN A 381 -10.69 -22.19 -0.27
C GLN A 381 -11.90 -21.70 -1.07
N ALA A 382 -11.84 -21.71 -2.40
CA ALA A 382 -12.99 -21.36 -3.24
C ALA A 382 -14.19 -22.28 -2.97
N VAL A 383 -13.95 -23.59 -2.86
CA VAL A 383 -14.97 -24.57 -2.51
C VAL A 383 -15.50 -24.37 -1.08
N GLU A 384 -14.59 -24.22 -0.10
CA GLU A 384 -14.95 -24.04 1.32
C GLU A 384 -15.77 -22.76 1.54
N ASN A 385 -15.50 -21.71 0.76
CA ASN A 385 -16.23 -20.45 0.81
C ASN A 385 -17.44 -20.40 -0.13
N LYS A 386 -17.93 -21.56 -0.57
CA LYS A 386 -19.21 -21.72 -1.30
C LYS A 386 -19.28 -20.86 -2.58
N VAL A 387 -18.20 -20.85 -3.36
CA VAL A 387 -18.25 -20.35 -4.73
C VAL A 387 -19.09 -21.32 -5.55
N ASP A 388 -20.05 -20.82 -6.33
CA ASP A 388 -20.95 -21.63 -7.15
C ASP A 388 -20.40 -21.87 -8.57
N TYR A 389 -19.61 -20.93 -9.07
CA TYR A 389 -18.92 -21.03 -10.36
C TYR A 389 -17.59 -20.28 -10.34
N LEU A 390 -16.54 -20.95 -10.80
CA LEU A 390 -15.18 -20.43 -10.81
C LEU A 390 -14.68 -20.25 -12.24
N VAL A 391 -14.18 -19.06 -12.56
CA VAL A 391 -13.37 -18.80 -13.75
C VAL A 391 -11.94 -18.50 -13.28
N THR A 392 -10.95 -19.11 -13.92
CA THR A 392 -9.55 -18.84 -13.64
C THR A 392 -8.85 -18.34 -14.90
N TYR A 393 -7.84 -17.47 -14.72
CA TYR A 393 -7.04 -16.91 -15.80
C TYR A 393 -5.56 -16.80 -15.39
N GLY A 394 -4.66 -17.33 -16.19
CA GLY A 394 -3.22 -17.30 -15.96
C GLY A 394 -2.62 -18.70 -15.79
N GLU A 395 -1.31 -18.80 -15.97
CA GLU A 395 -0.61 -20.09 -16.02
C GLU A 395 -0.67 -20.83 -14.67
N GLN A 396 -0.47 -20.10 -13.57
CA GLN A 396 -0.50 -20.68 -12.23
C GLN A 396 -1.93 -20.91 -11.73
N ALA A 397 -2.88 -20.09 -12.18
CA ALA A 397 -4.30 -20.23 -11.82
C ALA A 397 -4.94 -21.53 -12.35
N LYS A 398 -4.28 -22.24 -13.28
CA LYS A 398 -4.63 -23.62 -13.67
C LYS A 398 -4.66 -24.56 -12.46
N HIS A 399 -3.75 -24.38 -11.50
CA HIS A 399 -3.71 -25.16 -10.28
C HIS A 399 -4.92 -24.90 -9.38
N ILE A 400 -5.44 -23.65 -9.35
CA ILE A 400 -6.70 -23.31 -8.67
C ILE A 400 -7.84 -24.12 -9.32
N ALA A 401 -7.94 -24.06 -10.66
CA ALA A 401 -8.99 -24.72 -11.42
C ALA A 401 -9.00 -26.24 -11.21
N VAL A 402 -7.84 -26.88 -11.31
CA VAL A 402 -7.71 -28.35 -11.15
C VAL A 402 -8.22 -28.81 -9.79
N VAL A 403 -7.79 -28.14 -8.71
CA VAL A 403 -8.19 -28.50 -7.35
C VAL A 403 -9.67 -28.23 -7.10
N ALA A 404 -10.19 -27.09 -7.54
CA ALA A 404 -11.59 -26.73 -7.38
C ALA A 404 -12.51 -27.70 -8.14
N ALA A 405 -12.18 -28.02 -9.40
CA ALA A 405 -12.94 -28.99 -10.22
C ALA A 405 -12.91 -30.39 -9.63
N ALA A 406 -11.76 -30.86 -9.12
CA ALA A 406 -11.64 -32.16 -8.47
C ALA A 406 -12.52 -32.29 -7.21
N LYS A 407 -12.86 -31.16 -6.57
CA LYS A 407 -13.79 -31.08 -5.43
C LYS A 407 -15.26 -30.82 -5.86
N GLY A 408 -15.55 -30.84 -7.16
CA GLY A 408 -16.90 -30.70 -7.70
C GLY A 408 -17.39 -29.27 -7.93
N LEU A 409 -16.53 -28.25 -7.79
CA LEU A 409 -16.87 -26.88 -8.12
C LEU A 409 -16.90 -26.71 -9.65
N PRO A 410 -18.03 -26.29 -10.26
CA PRO A 410 -18.08 -25.95 -11.68
C PRO A 410 -17.03 -24.90 -12.02
N THR A 411 -16.06 -25.26 -12.87
CA THR A 411 -14.88 -24.43 -13.11
C THR A 411 -14.55 -24.36 -14.59
N LEU A 412 -14.14 -23.17 -15.06
CA LEU A 412 -13.56 -22.94 -16.38
C LEU A 412 -12.20 -22.26 -16.23
N HIS A 413 -11.19 -22.79 -16.89
CA HIS A 413 -9.94 -22.08 -17.10
C HIS A 413 -9.99 -21.37 -18.44
N ALA A 414 -9.78 -20.04 -18.44
CA ALA A 414 -9.81 -19.21 -19.64
C ALA A 414 -8.38 -18.90 -20.11
N ASP A 415 -8.16 -18.99 -21.41
CA ASP A 415 -6.87 -18.65 -22.04
C ASP A 415 -6.80 -17.19 -22.49
N THR A 416 -7.95 -16.50 -22.58
CA THR A 416 -8.05 -15.09 -22.97
C THR A 416 -9.01 -14.33 -22.09
N TYR A 417 -8.85 -12.99 -22.02
CA TYR A 417 -9.80 -12.11 -21.32
C TYR A 417 -11.22 -12.21 -21.88
N ALA A 418 -11.34 -12.35 -23.23
CA ALA A 418 -12.63 -12.47 -23.89
C ALA A 418 -13.34 -13.78 -23.46
N GLN A 419 -12.64 -14.90 -23.44
CA GLN A 419 -13.20 -16.19 -23.00
C GLN A 419 -13.64 -16.13 -21.53
N ALA A 420 -12.86 -15.47 -20.65
CA ALA A 420 -13.24 -15.30 -19.25
C ALA A 420 -14.52 -14.45 -19.10
N ALA A 421 -14.62 -13.34 -19.85
CA ALA A 421 -15.80 -12.49 -19.83
C ALA A 421 -17.05 -13.21 -20.39
N GLU A 422 -16.93 -13.90 -21.53
CA GLU A 422 -18.00 -14.67 -22.15
C GLU A 422 -18.56 -15.76 -21.21
N ALA A 423 -17.65 -16.48 -20.51
CA ALA A 423 -18.07 -17.52 -19.56
C ALA A 423 -18.91 -16.96 -18.40
N LEU A 424 -18.59 -15.75 -17.93
CA LEU A 424 -19.35 -15.05 -16.90
C LEU A 424 -20.69 -14.54 -17.45
N LEU A 425 -20.67 -13.86 -18.60
CA LEU A 425 -21.86 -13.31 -19.25
C LEU A 425 -22.93 -14.37 -19.55
N ASN A 426 -22.51 -15.53 -20.04
CA ASN A 426 -23.42 -16.61 -20.39
C ASN A 426 -24.09 -17.31 -19.18
N LYS A 427 -23.54 -17.13 -17.97
CA LYS A 427 -24.00 -17.87 -16.78
C LYS A 427 -24.59 -17.00 -15.68
N MET A 428 -24.17 -15.75 -15.57
CA MET A 428 -24.63 -14.86 -14.51
C MET A 428 -26.03 -14.32 -14.75
N GLN A 429 -26.76 -14.10 -13.66
CA GLN A 429 -28.14 -13.62 -13.68
C GLN A 429 -28.34 -12.54 -12.61
N PRO A 430 -29.37 -11.70 -12.70
CA PRO A 430 -29.68 -10.72 -11.67
C PRO A 430 -29.79 -11.32 -10.26
N GLY A 431 -29.06 -10.72 -9.33
CA GLY A 431 -28.93 -11.15 -7.93
C GLY A 431 -27.68 -12.01 -7.67
N ASP A 432 -26.88 -12.34 -8.69
CA ASP A 432 -25.58 -12.98 -8.50
C ASP A 432 -24.51 -11.93 -8.11
N ALA A 433 -23.40 -12.41 -7.52
CA ALA A 433 -22.22 -11.59 -7.27
C ALA A 433 -20.97 -12.21 -7.90
N LEU A 434 -20.03 -11.36 -8.31
CA LEU A 434 -18.75 -11.71 -8.90
C LEU A 434 -17.60 -11.13 -8.07
N LEU A 435 -16.72 -11.98 -7.54
CA LEU A 435 -15.43 -11.55 -6.99
C LEU A 435 -14.35 -11.66 -8.07
N VAL A 436 -13.60 -10.57 -8.29
CA VAL A 436 -12.48 -10.54 -9.25
C VAL A 436 -11.18 -10.25 -8.53
N LYS A 437 -10.23 -11.21 -8.56
CA LYS A 437 -8.96 -11.05 -7.83
C LYS A 437 -7.77 -11.71 -8.52
N ALA A 438 -6.68 -10.93 -8.67
CA ALA A 438 -5.39 -11.39 -9.19
C ALA A 438 -4.26 -10.42 -8.82
N SER A 439 -3.02 -10.82 -9.07
CA SER A 439 -1.87 -9.91 -9.05
C SER A 439 -1.98 -8.83 -10.15
N ARG A 440 -1.38 -7.67 -9.90
CA ARG A 440 -1.46 -6.50 -10.80
C ARG A 440 -1.07 -6.81 -12.25
N GLY A 441 -0.03 -7.64 -12.43
CA GLY A 441 0.45 -8.06 -13.75
C GLY A 441 -0.57 -8.83 -14.60
N MET A 442 -1.62 -9.39 -13.97
CA MET A 442 -2.68 -10.13 -14.67
C MET A 442 -3.70 -9.22 -15.35
N ALA A 443 -3.76 -7.94 -14.97
CA ALA A 443 -4.62 -6.92 -15.58
C ALA A 443 -6.09 -7.37 -15.78
N LEU A 444 -6.70 -8.01 -14.76
CA LEU A 444 -8.06 -8.55 -14.86
C LEU A 444 -9.15 -7.49 -15.07
N GLU A 445 -8.84 -6.21 -14.87
CA GLU A 445 -9.70 -5.12 -15.28
C GLU A 445 -10.07 -5.17 -16.78
N LYS A 446 -9.23 -5.76 -17.64
CA LYS A 446 -9.53 -5.97 -19.06
C LYS A 446 -10.68 -6.96 -19.28
N VAL A 447 -10.84 -7.95 -18.41
CA VAL A 447 -12.02 -8.83 -18.42
C VAL A 447 -13.26 -8.03 -18.06
N LEU A 448 -13.16 -7.16 -17.04
CA LEU A 448 -14.25 -6.31 -16.58
C LEU A 448 -14.65 -5.26 -17.64
N GLU A 449 -13.69 -4.69 -18.37
CA GLU A 449 -13.97 -3.79 -19.50
C GLU A 449 -14.83 -4.45 -20.58
N ILE A 450 -14.60 -5.73 -20.87
CA ILE A 450 -15.43 -6.52 -21.80
C ILE A 450 -16.78 -6.81 -21.15
N PHE A 451 -16.76 -7.31 -19.90
CA PHE A 451 -17.96 -7.66 -19.15
C PHE A 451 -18.94 -6.49 -18.97
N TYR A 452 -18.45 -5.25 -18.85
CA TYR A 452 -19.29 -4.06 -18.67
C TYR A 452 -19.86 -3.50 -19.97
N LYS A 453 -19.24 -3.77 -21.13
CA LYS A 453 -19.67 -3.24 -22.44
C LYS A 453 -20.84 -4.02 -23.05
N GLU A 454 -20.95 -5.28 -22.76
CA GLU A 454 -22.01 -6.18 -23.26
C GLU A 454 -23.15 -6.37 -22.23
#